data_421d4e0fb394d939c94fa5a96e22af19
#
_entry.id   421d4e0fb394d939c94fa5a96e22af19
#
_cell.length_a   1.000
_cell.length_b   1.000
_cell.length_c   1.000
_cell.angle_alpha   90.00
_cell.angle_beta   90.00
_cell.angle_gamma   90.00
#
_symmetry.space_group_name_H-M   'P 1'
#
loop_
_entity.id
_entity.type
_entity.pdbx_description
1 polymer ?
#
loop_
_entity_poly.entity_id
_entity_poly.type
_entity_poly.pdbx_seq_one_letter_code
_entity_poly.pdbx_strand_id
1 'polypeptide(L)'
;MRTRLETRRVASRRRKDAGGERTGLSQLHPHDFRPLEKQDIPLVFITHNDLKFMRSLLQHYRKLGVTRFICVDDRSTDGTREFLCEQPDVDVWSADTRFKEAKRGRLWREALFARYGKQRWYVSIDSDEYLVYEQCYDKPLAELISHLESRDIRRFAAPMIDMYPGGSVDASRFDGNDAMMPWEVADCFDGEGYVIEKTKRFLSLFGGPRRRKFASELELMKYPLMFWDETCSTGVSIHQPLPFERNFYPISAVLLHFKFFADYREKTKDAVADQQYFGDAREYRRILAAIEKTGDLDFVYEGTVKYSSPQQLIERGFMHSIW
;
A
#
# COMPACT_ATOMS: atom_id res chain seq x y z
N MET A 1 1.98 -14.30 -25.15
CA MET A 1 2.18 -15.76 -24.94
C MET A 1 3.06 -16.06 -23.69
N ARG A 2 4.24 -15.46 -23.54
CA ARG A 2 5.15 -15.72 -22.38
C ARG A 2 4.53 -15.42 -21.00
N THR A 3 3.83 -14.31 -20.85
CA THR A 3 3.18 -13.91 -19.59
C THR A 3 2.09 -14.92 -19.16
N ARG A 4 1.22 -15.37 -20.09
CA ARG A 4 0.19 -16.37 -19.81
C ARG A 4 0.75 -17.72 -19.34
N LEU A 5 1.86 -18.15 -19.92
CA LEU A 5 2.55 -19.36 -19.47
C LEU A 5 3.10 -19.19 -18.03
N GLU A 6 3.67 -18.04 -17.74
CA GLU A 6 4.17 -17.75 -16.40
C GLU A 6 3.05 -17.64 -15.37
N THR A 7 1.90 -17.03 -15.70
CA THR A 7 0.67 -17.03 -14.89
C THR A 7 0.26 -18.45 -14.53
N ARG A 8 0.11 -19.34 -15.52
CA ARG A 8 -0.30 -20.74 -15.30
C ARG A 8 0.68 -21.49 -14.40
N ARG A 9 1.99 -21.30 -14.62
CA ARG A 9 3.06 -21.94 -13.84
C ARG A 9 3.01 -21.53 -12.37
N VAL A 10 2.89 -20.22 -12.09
CA VAL A 10 2.84 -19.71 -10.72
C VAL A 10 1.52 -20.09 -10.05
N ALA A 11 0.38 -19.99 -10.74
CA ALA A 11 -0.92 -20.40 -10.22
C ALA A 11 -0.96 -21.89 -9.84
N SER A 12 -0.34 -22.76 -10.66
CA SER A 12 -0.25 -24.20 -10.37
C SER A 12 0.58 -24.49 -9.11
N ARG A 13 1.73 -23.81 -8.94
CA ARG A 13 2.55 -23.92 -7.72
C ARG A 13 1.78 -23.46 -6.49
N ARG A 14 1.15 -22.28 -6.56
CA ARG A 14 0.36 -21.73 -5.45
C ARG A 14 -0.75 -22.69 -4.99
N ARG A 15 -1.45 -23.34 -5.91
CA ARG A 15 -2.49 -24.33 -5.57
C ARG A 15 -1.92 -25.55 -4.82
N LYS A 16 -0.69 -25.96 -5.09
CA LYS A 16 -0.03 -27.07 -4.39
C LYS A 16 0.41 -26.65 -2.98
N ASP A 17 0.85 -25.39 -2.82
CA ASP A 17 1.38 -24.88 -1.55
C ASP A 17 0.28 -24.46 -0.57
N ALA A 18 -0.95 -24.20 -1.05
CA ALA A 18 -2.07 -23.69 -0.23
C ALA A 18 -2.64 -24.67 0.80
N GLY A 19 -2.29 -25.95 0.72
CA GLY A 19 -2.90 -27.02 1.54
C GLY A 19 -2.57 -27.02 3.04
N GLY A 20 -1.74 -26.09 3.54
CA GLY A 20 -1.34 -25.99 4.96
C GLY A 20 -1.26 -24.57 5.51
N GLU A 21 -1.65 -23.56 4.73
CA GLU A 21 -1.52 -22.17 5.13
C GLU A 21 -2.66 -21.76 6.10
N ARG A 22 -2.31 -21.48 7.37
CA ARG A 22 -3.24 -20.93 8.37
C ARG A 22 -3.21 -19.41 8.31
N THR A 23 -4.39 -18.78 8.42
CA THR A 23 -4.52 -17.32 8.50
C THR A 23 -4.80 -16.85 9.91
N GLY A 24 -5.47 -17.70 10.72
CA GLY A 24 -5.80 -17.43 12.12
C GLY A 24 -6.60 -16.14 12.33
N LEU A 25 -7.40 -15.72 11.33
CA LEU A 25 -8.17 -14.49 11.40
C LEU A 25 -9.42 -14.65 12.27
N SER A 26 -9.59 -13.73 13.21
CA SER A 26 -10.78 -13.58 14.06
C SER A 26 -11.31 -12.17 13.97
N GLN A 27 -12.61 -12.02 13.75
CA GLN A 27 -13.25 -10.70 13.69
C GLN A 27 -13.38 -10.12 15.10
N LEU A 28 -12.92 -8.89 15.29
CA LEU A 28 -13.02 -8.16 16.56
C LEU A 28 -14.18 -7.16 16.54
N HIS A 29 -14.40 -6.51 15.40
CA HIS A 29 -15.45 -5.50 15.24
C HIS A 29 -15.97 -5.49 13.78
N PRO A 30 -17.29 -5.34 13.57
CA PRO A 30 -18.35 -5.60 14.56
C PRO A 30 -18.37 -7.09 14.97
N HIS A 31 -19.01 -7.42 16.05
CA HIS A 31 -19.11 -8.81 16.52
C HIS A 31 -19.76 -9.73 15.48
N ASP A 32 -20.79 -9.23 14.78
CA ASP A 32 -21.44 -9.94 13.70
C ASP A 32 -20.88 -9.56 12.35
N PHE A 33 -20.62 -10.56 11.51
CA PHE A 33 -20.14 -10.35 10.16
C PHE A 33 -21.16 -9.59 9.31
N ARG A 34 -20.73 -8.51 8.69
CA ARG A 34 -21.52 -7.69 7.77
C ARG A 34 -21.13 -7.99 6.32
N PRO A 35 -21.94 -8.65 5.51
CA PRO A 35 -21.65 -8.85 4.10
C PRO A 35 -21.57 -7.51 3.35
N LEU A 36 -20.83 -7.51 2.25
CA LEU A 36 -20.73 -6.33 1.39
C LEU A 36 -21.90 -6.30 0.41
N GLU A 37 -22.50 -5.13 0.25
CA GLU A 37 -23.49 -4.88 -0.79
C GLU A 37 -22.82 -4.79 -2.18
N LYS A 38 -23.62 -4.89 -3.25
CA LYS A 38 -23.09 -4.88 -4.61
C LYS A 38 -22.36 -3.58 -4.96
N GLN A 39 -22.87 -2.46 -4.44
CA GLN A 39 -22.32 -1.11 -4.67
C GLN A 39 -21.13 -0.78 -3.77
N ASP A 40 -20.80 -1.61 -2.77
CA ASP A 40 -19.69 -1.33 -1.88
C ASP A 40 -18.35 -1.34 -2.61
N ILE A 41 -17.52 -0.35 -2.30
CA ILE A 41 -16.10 -0.29 -2.68
C ILE A 41 -15.28 -0.52 -1.41
N PRO A 42 -14.93 -1.78 -1.11
CA PRO A 42 -14.16 -2.11 0.09
C PRO A 42 -12.68 -1.80 -0.08
N LEU A 43 -12.07 -1.33 1.03
CA LEU A 43 -10.64 -1.16 1.17
C LEU A 43 -10.10 -2.16 2.19
N VAL A 44 -9.12 -2.96 1.81
CA VAL A 44 -8.42 -3.93 2.66
C VAL A 44 -7.02 -3.42 2.97
N PHE A 45 -6.68 -3.30 4.25
CA PHE A 45 -5.35 -2.90 4.72
C PHE A 45 -4.91 -3.69 5.95
N ILE A 46 -3.62 -3.58 6.26
CA ILE A 46 -3.01 -4.19 7.44
C ILE A 46 -2.33 -3.07 8.20
N THR A 47 -2.40 -3.11 9.53
CA THR A 47 -1.81 -2.10 10.39
C THR A 47 -1.07 -2.72 11.57
N HIS A 48 -0.03 -2.04 12.06
CA HIS A 48 0.68 -2.33 13.29
C HIS A 48 1.28 -1.05 13.86
N ASN A 49 0.70 -0.54 14.95
CA ASN A 49 1.13 0.69 15.62
C ASN A 49 1.19 1.90 14.67
N ASP A 50 0.08 2.16 13.98
CA ASP A 50 -0.04 3.22 12.96
C ASP A 50 -1.16 4.23 13.28
N LEU A 51 -1.49 4.42 14.57
CA LEU A 51 -2.57 5.32 15.01
C LEU A 51 -2.48 6.69 14.36
N LYS A 52 -1.26 7.22 14.20
CA LYS A 52 -1.02 8.53 13.59
C LYS A 52 -1.56 8.66 12.15
N PHE A 53 -1.67 7.55 11.40
CA PHE A 53 -2.22 7.58 10.04
C PHE A 53 -3.72 7.35 9.97
N MET A 54 -4.33 6.72 10.98
CA MET A 54 -5.67 6.17 10.85
C MET A 54 -6.73 7.23 10.52
N ARG A 55 -6.69 8.41 11.17
CA ARG A 55 -7.65 9.48 10.90
C ARG A 55 -7.56 9.98 9.45
N SER A 56 -6.37 10.35 9.01
CA SER A 56 -6.13 10.87 7.66
C SER A 56 -6.37 9.80 6.59
N LEU A 57 -5.99 8.54 6.85
CA LEU A 57 -6.25 7.42 5.95
C LEU A 57 -7.75 7.22 5.70
N LEU A 58 -8.53 7.07 6.76
CA LEU A 58 -9.98 6.89 6.64
C LEU A 58 -10.63 8.09 5.95
N GLN A 59 -10.26 9.32 6.33
CA GLN A 59 -10.75 10.55 5.71
C GLN A 59 -10.45 10.60 4.22
N HIS A 60 -9.20 10.31 3.82
CA HIS A 60 -8.79 10.30 2.43
C HIS A 60 -9.60 9.32 1.59
N TYR A 61 -9.67 8.07 2.04
CA TYR A 61 -10.36 7.03 1.28
C TYR A 61 -11.89 7.14 1.30
N ARG A 62 -12.49 7.67 2.38
CA ARG A 62 -13.91 8.07 2.38
C ARG A 62 -14.19 9.13 1.32
N LYS A 63 -13.30 10.13 1.19
CA LYS A 63 -13.42 11.16 0.14
C LYS A 63 -13.28 10.59 -1.26
N LEU A 64 -12.48 9.54 -1.46
CA LEU A 64 -12.38 8.81 -2.72
C LEU A 64 -13.60 7.90 -2.99
N GLY A 65 -14.51 7.70 -2.04
CA GLY A 65 -15.71 6.89 -2.19
C GLY A 65 -15.58 5.44 -1.71
N VAL A 66 -14.59 5.13 -0.87
CA VAL A 66 -14.57 3.85 -0.13
C VAL A 66 -15.72 3.81 0.85
N THR A 67 -16.50 2.72 0.84
CA THR A 67 -17.72 2.56 1.65
C THR A 67 -17.52 1.62 2.84
N ARG A 68 -16.51 0.76 2.79
CA ARG A 68 -16.18 -0.20 3.84
C ARG A 68 -14.68 -0.37 3.96
N PHE A 69 -14.17 -0.27 5.17
CA PHE A 69 -12.78 -0.55 5.52
C PHE A 69 -12.69 -1.93 6.18
N ILE A 70 -11.73 -2.73 5.76
CA ILE A 70 -11.50 -4.08 6.28
C ILE A 70 -10.04 -4.15 6.71
N CYS A 71 -9.81 -4.11 8.02
CA CYS A 71 -8.47 -4.02 8.58
C CYS A 71 -8.06 -5.33 9.26
N VAL A 72 -6.81 -5.75 9.06
CA VAL A 72 -6.16 -6.70 9.97
C VAL A 72 -5.20 -5.92 10.86
N ASP A 73 -5.49 -5.92 12.16
CA ASP A 73 -4.61 -5.38 13.18
C ASP A 73 -3.61 -6.44 13.64
N ASP A 74 -2.32 -6.25 13.32
CA ASP A 74 -1.24 -7.14 13.78
C ASP A 74 -0.73 -6.72 15.16
N ARG A 75 -1.61 -6.83 16.18
CA ARG A 75 -1.26 -6.63 17.60
C ARG A 75 -0.78 -5.21 17.93
N SER A 76 -1.46 -4.20 17.45
CA SER A 76 -1.18 -2.81 17.83
C SER A 76 -1.38 -2.58 19.34
N THR A 77 -0.56 -1.71 19.90
CA THR A 77 -0.54 -1.33 21.32
C THR A 77 -0.58 0.19 21.54
N ASP A 78 -0.66 0.97 20.46
CA ASP A 78 -0.63 2.44 20.46
C ASP A 78 -2.03 3.09 20.41
N GLY A 79 -3.11 2.29 20.51
CA GLY A 79 -4.49 2.75 20.38
C GLY A 79 -5.07 2.63 18.96
N THR A 80 -4.31 2.13 18.00
CA THR A 80 -4.79 1.89 16.60
C THR A 80 -6.04 1.03 16.56
N ARG A 81 -6.04 -0.10 17.29
CA ARG A 81 -7.14 -1.06 17.31
C ARG A 81 -8.40 -0.44 17.89
N GLU A 82 -8.27 0.21 19.03
CA GLU A 82 -9.36 0.86 19.75
C GLU A 82 -10.01 1.92 18.86
N PHE A 83 -9.20 2.79 18.26
CA PHE A 83 -9.68 3.81 17.32
C PHE A 83 -10.44 3.22 16.13
N LEU A 84 -9.93 2.14 15.52
CA LEU A 84 -10.58 1.50 14.38
C LEU A 84 -11.90 0.81 14.79
N CYS A 85 -11.98 0.20 15.97
CA CYS A 85 -13.20 -0.42 16.48
C CYS A 85 -14.31 0.60 16.78
N GLU A 86 -14.00 1.87 16.96
CA GLU A 86 -14.99 2.94 17.14
C GLU A 86 -15.61 3.42 15.81
N GLN A 87 -15.04 3.01 14.67
CA GLN A 87 -15.50 3.47 13.36
C GLN A 87 -16.65 2.59 12.83
N PRO A 88 -17.80 3.14 12.46
CA PRO A 88 -18.98 2.34 12.05
C PRO A 88 -18.80 1.64 10.69
N ASP A 89 -17.90 2.13 9.84
CA ASP A 89 -17.62 1.63 8.52
C ASP A 89 -16.35 0.77 8.43
N VAL A 90 -15.76 0.42 9.60
CA VAL A 90 -14.54 -0.40 9.69
C VAL A 90 -14.86 -1.77 10.27
N ASP A 91 -14.42 -2.81 9.58
CA ASP A 91 -14.40 -4.19 10.08
C ASP A 91 -12.97 -4.51 10.52
N VAL A 92 -12.78 -4.76 11.82
CA VAL A 92 -11.46 -5.03 12.42
C VAL A 92 -11.30 -6.52 12.66
N TRP A 93 -10.20 -7.06 12.17
CA TRP A 93 -9.77 -8.45 12.32
C TRP A 93 -8.46 -8.52 13.09
N SER A 94 -8.30 -9.51 13.94
CA SER A 94 -7.01 -9.92 14.50
C SER A 94 -6.53 -11.22 13.88
N ALA A 95 -5.26 -11.54 14.09
CA ALA A 95 -4.68 -12.80 13.66
C ALA A 95 -3.90 -13.47 14.80
N ASP A 96 -3.96 -14.80 14.90
CA ASP A 96 -3.08 -15.59 15.78
C ASP A 96 -1.67 -15.75 15.20
N THR A 97 -1.56 -15.69 13.87
CA THR A 97 -0.28 -15.64 13.15
C THR A 97 0.29 -14.24 13.10
N ARG A 98 1.62 -14.10 12.94
CA ARG A 98 2.30 -12.83 12.77
C ARG A 98 2.46 -12.48 11.28
N PHE A 99 2.75 -11.22 10.99
CA PHE A 99 2.90 -10.68 9.63
C PHE A 99 3.86 -11.52 8.75
N LYS A 100 5.00 -11.98 9.28
CA LYS A 100 5.96 -12.84 8.58
C LYS A 100 5.37 -14.21 8.23
N GLU A 101 4.66 -14.84 9.19
CA GLU A 101 4.00 -16.14 9.00
C GLU A 101 2.88 -16.05 7.97
N ALA A 102 2.11 -14.96 7.99
CA ALA A 102 1.10 -14.63 6.99
C ALA A 102 1.70 -14.21 5.64
N LYS A 103 2.96 -14.56 5.36
CA LYS A 103 3.69 -14.18 4.15
C LYS A 103 3.64 -12.67 3.89
N ARG A 104 3.88 -11.88 4.93
CA ARG A 104 3.78 -10.41 4.97
C ARG A 104 2.38 -9.92 4.63
N GLY A 105 1.40 -10.45 5.37
CA GLY A 105 -0.01 -10.08 5.25
C GLY A 105 -0.71 -10.56 3.98
N ARG A 106 0.00 -11.25 3.09
CA ARG A 106 -0.55 -11.75 1.83
C ARG A 106 -1.68 -12.76 2.06
N LEU A 107 -1.49 -13.70 2.98
CA LEU A 107 -2.49 -14.72 3.31
C LEU A 107 -3.72 -14.11 3.97
N TRP A 108 -3.54 -13.10 4.80
CA TRP A 108 -4.64 -12.37 5.42
C TRP A 108 -5.50 -11.66 4.37
N ARG A 109 -4.86 -10.94 3.42
CA ARG A 109 -5.60 -10.29 2.32
C ARG A 109 -6.39 -11.29 1.48
N GLU A 110 -5.79 -12.42 1.09
CA GLU A 110 -6.49 -13.47 0.32
C GLU A 110 -7.67 -14.07 1.09
N ALA A 111 -7.53 -14.29 2.39
CA ALA A 111 -8.61 -14.79 3.24
C ALA A 111 -9.76 -13.80 3.34
N LEU A 112 -9.45 -12.50 3.48
CA LEU A 112 -10.46 -11.44 3.51
C LEU A 112 -11.17 -11.31 2.16
N PHE A 113 -10.45 -11.32 1.03
CA PHE A 113 -11.09 -11.32 -0.30
C PHE A 113 -12.00 -12.53 -0.51
N ALA A 114 -11.62 -13.71 0.01
CA ALA A 114 -12.47 -14.88 -0.04
C ALA A 114 -13.71 -14.76 0.86
N ARG A 115 -13.57 -14.16 2.04
CA ARG A 115 -14.65 -14.00 3.01
C ARG A 115 -15.68 -12.95 2.59
N TYR A 116 -15.21 -11.80 2.07
CA TYR A 116 -16.08 -10.69 1.65
C TYR A 116 -16.62 -10.84 0.22
N GLY A 117 -16.12 -11.83 -0.51
CA GLY A 117 -16.64 -12.22 -1.82
C GLY A 117 -15.75 -11.79 -2.99
N LYS A 118 -15.91 -12.54 -4.07
CA LYS A 118 -15.24 -12.30 -5.35
C LYS A 118 -16.19 -11.60 -6.33
N GLN A 119 -15.73 -11.37 -7.56
CA GLN A 119 -16.45 -10.67 -8.63
C GLN A 119 -16.76 -9.22 -8.25
N ARG A 120 -15.78 -8.56 -7.60
CA ARG A 120 -15.88 -7.14 -7.20
C ARG A 120 -14.53 -6.46 -7.18
N TRP A 121 -14.58 -5.14 -7.16
CA TRP A 121 -13.41 -4.30 -6.98
C TRP A 121 -13.02 -4.20 -5.50
N TYR A 122 -11.73 -4.18 -5.26
CA TYR A 122 -11.13 -3.93 -3.95
C TYR A 122 -10.05 -2.86 -4.09
N VAL A 123 -9.98 -1.97 -3.12
CA VAL A 123 -8.78 -1.21 -2.82
C VAL A 123 -7.94 -2.05 -1.85
N SER A 124 -6.63 -2.17 -2.09
CA SER A 124 -5.70 -2.90 -1.22
C SER A 124 -4.39 -2.14 -1.09
N ILE A 125 -4.11 -1.66 0.10
CA ILE A 125 -2.99 -0.76 0.42
C ILE A 125 -2.31 -1.18 1.73
N ASP A 126 -1.19 -0.55 2.05
CA ASP A 126 -0.63 -0.53 3.40
C ASP A 126 -1.09 0.74 4.14
N SER A 127 -0.98 0.76 5.48
CA SER A 127 -1.54 1.81 6.35
C SER A 127 -0.92 3.21 6.16
N ASP A 128 0.21 3.28 5.49
CA ASP A 128 0.98 4.50 5.22
C ASP A 128 0.94 4.93 3.74
N GLU A 129 -0.04 4.42 2.96
CA GLU A 129 -0.18 4.63 1.52
C GLU A 129 -1.47 5.36 1.15
N TYR A 130 -1.36 6.40 0.35
CA TYR A 130 -2.47 7.24 -0.10
C TYR A 130 -2.56 7.26 -1.62
N LEU A 131 -3.60 6.66 -2.16
CA LEU A 131 -3.85 6.58 -3.60
C LEU A 131 -4.28 7.95 -4.14
N VAL A 132 -3.56 8.44 -5.15
CA VAL A 132 -3.94 9.62 -5.91
C VAL A 132 -3.95 9.31 -7.40
N TYR A 133 -4.93 9.85 -8.11
CA TYR A 133 -5.09 9.77 -9.57
C TYR A 133 -5.68 11.07 -10.09
N GLU A 134 -5.73 11.22 -11.40
CA GLU A 134 -6.26 12.43 -12.03
C GLU A 134 -7.67 12.77 -11.54
N GLN A 135 -7.87 13.99 -11.05
CA GLN A 135 -9.15 14.48 -10.51
C GLN A 135 -9.75 13.62 -9.39
N CYS A 136 -8.92 12.92 -8.60
CA CYS A 136 -9.39 11.95 -7.61
C CYS A 136 -10.32 12.53 -6.53
N TYR A 137 -10.32 13.84 -6.34
CA TYR A 137 -11.20 14.51 -5.37
C TYR A 137 -12.51 15.01 -5.99
N ASP A 138 -12.60 15.00 -7.32
CA ASP A 138 -13.80 15.40 -8.09
C ASP A 138 -14.47 14.18 -8.73
N LYS A 139 -13.70 13.17 -9.09
CA LYS A 139 -14.13 11.91 -9.69
C LYS A 139 -13.83 10.73 -8.77
N PRO A 140 -14.82 10.27 -7.99
CA PRO A 140 -14.63 9.20 -7.02
C PRO A 140 -14.30 7.85 -7.67
N LEU A 141 -13.86 6.87 -6.87
CA LEU A 141 -13.50 5.52 -7.32
C LEU A 141 -14.62 4.84 -8.14
N ALA A 142 -15.89 5.14 -7.88
CA ALA A 142 -16.99 4.57 -8.66
C ALA A 142 -16.94 5.00 -10.14
N GLU A 143 -16.60 6.25 -10.42
CA GLU A 143 -16.41 6.74 -11.79
C GLU A 143 -15.16 6.14 -12.42
N LEU A 144 -14.05 6.10 -11.69
CA LEU A 144 -12.82 5.44 -12.15
C LEU A 144 -13.09 3.97 -12.48
N ILE A 145 -13.78 3.23 -11.62
CA ILE A 145 -14.14 1.81 -11.84
C ILE A 145 -14.97 1.68 -13.12
N SER A 146 -15.99 2.50 -13.29
CA SER A 146 -16.83 2.50 -14.51
C SER A 146 -16.01 2.75 -15.77
N HIS A 147 -15.07 3.70 -15.71
CA HIS A 147 -14.15 3.97 -16.81
C HIS A 147 -13.22 2.77 -17.11
N LEU A 148 -12.65 2.14 -16.09
CA LEU A 148 -11.80 0.96 -16.27
C LEU A 148 -12.60 -0.22 -16.86
N GLU A 149 -13.82 -0.46 -16.37
CA GLU A 149 -14.71 -1.52 -16.88
C GLU A 149 -15.09 -1.31 -18.33
N SER A 150 -15.37 -0.08 -18.76
CA SER A 150 -15.67 0.24 -20.15
C SER A 150 -14.52 -0.10 -21.12
N ARG A 151 -13.30 -0.22 -20.61
CA ARG A 151 -12.09 -0.56 -21.36
C ARG A 151 -11.58 -1.99 -21.10
N ASP A 152 -12.38 -2.82 -20.41
CA ASP A 152 -11.99 -4.17 -19.94
C ASP A 152 -10.71 -4.21 -19.11
N ILE A 153 -10.45 -3.14 -18.35
CA ILE A 153 -9.29 -3.05 -17.45
C ILE A 153 -9.74 -3.54 -16.08
N ARG A 154 -9.03 -4.52 -15.54
CA ARG A 154 -9.38 -5.19 -14.27
C ARG A 154 -8.36 -4.95 -13.16
N ARG A 155 -7.36 -4.11 -13.40
CA ARG A 155 -6.30 -3.81 -12.44
C ARG A 155 -5.66 -2.46 -12.73
N PHE A 156 -5.44 -1.68 -11.71
CA PHE A 156 -4.93 -0.32 -11.80
C PHE A 156 -3.54 -0.23 -11.19
N ALA A 157 -2.54 0.13 -11.99
CA ALA A 157 -1.15 0.23 -11.56
C ALA A 157 -0.87 1.60 -10.92
N ALA A 158 -0.25 1.59 -9.76
CA ALA A 158 0.18 2.79 -9.05
C ALA A 158 1.51 2.52 -8.33
N PRO A 159 2.62 3.12 -8.76
CA PRO A 159 3.87 3.02 -8.03
C PRO A 159 3.79 3.77 -6.70
N MET A 160 4.51 3.28 -5.69
CA MET A 160 4.79 4.05 -4.49
C MET A 160 5.80 5.16 -4.79
N ILE A 161 5.52 6.36 -4.30
CA ILE A 161 6.47 7.47 -4.25
C ILE A 161 6.69 7.81 -2.78
N ASP A 162 7.92 7.62 -2.30
CA ASP A 162 8.28 7.96 -0.93
C ASP A 162 8.25 9.47 -0.73
N MET A 163 7.41 9.91 0.21
CA MET A 163 7.30 11.30 0.62
C MET A 163 8.21 11.58 1.81
N TYR A 164 8.82 12.76 1.82
CA TYR A 164 9.70 13.21 2.90
C TYR A 164 9.56 14.72 3.15
N PRO A 165 9.95 15.21 4.33
CA PRO A 165 9.89 16.63 4.62
C PRO A 165 10.93 17.44 3.84
N GLY A 166 10.66 18.73 3.59
CA GLY A 166 11.57 19.65 2.93
C GLY A 166 12.79 20.06 3.79
N GLY A 167 13.25 19.19 4.68
CA GLY A 167 14.39 19.36 5.58
C GLY A 167 14.58 18.16 6.49
N SER A 168 15.05 18.40 7.73
CA SER A 168 15.31 17.37 8.72
C SER A 168 14.09 16.49 9.01
N VAL A 169 14.28 15.15 8.90
CA VAL A 169 13.27 14.17 9.29
C VAL A 169 13.03 14.20 10.81
N ASP A 170 14.09 14.36 11.61
CA ASP A 170 14.00 14.36 13.06
C ASP A 170 13.19 15.57 13.60
N ALA A 171 13.09 16.66 12.82
CA ALA A 171 12.27 17.83 13.14
C ALA A 171 10.81 17.72 12.67
N SER A 172 10.48 16.74 11.84
CA SER A 172 9.19 16.62 11.14
C SER A 172 8.22 15.74 11.91
N ARG A 173 7.36 16.35 12.71
CA ARG A 173 6.38 15.65 13.54
C ARG A 173 5.05 15.52 12.82
N PHE A 174 4.54 14.30 12.76
CA PHE A 174 3.18 13.97 12.33
C PHE A 174 2.58 13.03 13.36
N ASP A 175 1.64 13.52 14.16
CA ASP A 175 0.99 12.78 15.25
C ASP A 175 -0.40 12.27 14.88
N GLY A 176 -0.92 12.69 13.71
CA GLY A 176 -2.24 12.30 13.22
C GLY A 176 -3.40 12.94 13.99
N ASN A 177 -3.13 13.98 14.77
CA ASN A 177 -4.17 14.78 15.39
C ASN A 177 -4.83 15.69 14.34
N ASP A 178 -6.12 15.95 14.52
CA ASP A 178 -6.94 16.76 13.63
C ASP A 178 -7.08 16.20 12.20
N ALA A 179 -7.55 17.02 11.28
CA ALA A 179 -7.75 16.66 9.87
C ALA A 179 -6.48 16.80 9.02
N MET A 180 -5.30 16.87 9.63
CA MET A 180 -4.01 17.04 8.94
C MET A 180 -3.68 15.83 8.09
N MET A 181 -3.34 16.07 6.84
CA MET A 181 -2.85 15.02 5.94
C MET A 181 -1.33 14.88 6.04
N PRO A 182 -0.75 13.67 5.88
CA PRO A 182 0.69 13.48 6.04
C PRO A 182 1.54 14.27 5.04
N TRP A 183 1.01 14.63 3.87
CA TRP A 183 1.70 15.50 2.90
C TRP A 183 1.76 16.97 3.29
N GLU A 184 1.12 17.39 4.37
CA GLU A 184 1.29 18.72 4.93
C GLU A 184 2.59 18.85 5.74
N VAL A 185 3.19 17.72 6.13
CA VAL A 185 4.46 17.63 6.86
C VAL A 185 5.56 17.02 5.97
N ALA A 186 5.31 15.87 5.35
CA ALA A 186 6.22 15.23 4.42
C ALA A 186 5.75 15.58 2.99
N ASP A 187 6.08 16.77 2.55
CA ASP A 187 5.52 17.41 1.36
C ASP A 187 6.42 17.33 0.12
N CYS A 188 7.55 16.63 0.21
CA CYS A 188 8.53 16.51 -0.86
C CYS A 188 8.70 15.06 -1.35
N PHE A 189 9.17 14.91 -2.59
CA PHE A 189 9.54 13.63 -3.19
C PHE A 189 10.70 13.80 -4.16
N ASP A 190 11.37 12.70 -4.54
CA ASP A 190 12.39 12.72 -5.59
C ASP A 190 11.71 12.92 -6.96
N GLY A 191 12.02 13.99 -7.66
CA GLY A 191 11.45 14.32 -8.96
C GLY A 191 12.02 13.51 -10.14
N GLU A 192 13.07 12.72 -9.89
CA GLU A 192 13.81 11.97 -10.90
C GLU A 192 14.49 10.72 -10.32
N GLY A 193 15.26 9.99 -11.13
CA GLY A 193 16.02 8.82 -10.65
C GLY A 193 15.22 7.53 -10.55
N TYR A 194 14.04 7.48 -11.16
CA TYR A 194 13.21 6.27 -11.24
C TYR A 194 13.51 5.48 -12.52
N VAL A 195 13.55 4.15 -12.41
CA VAL A 195 13.80 3.23 -13.52
C VAL A 195 12.64 2.24 -13.62
N ILE A 196 12.04 2.15 -14.81
CA ILE A 196 10.98 1.20 -15.11
C ILE A 196 11.56 0.09 -16.00
N GLU A 197 11.34 -1.16 -15.58
CA GLU A 197 11.73 -2.35 -16.33
C GLU A 197 10.52 -3.24 -16.60
N LYS A 198 10.33 -3.62 -17.86
CA LYS A 198 9.30 -4.58 -18.25
C LYS A 198 9.75 -6.00 -18.01
N THR A 199 9.17 -6.67 -17.03
CA THR A 199 9.43 -8.09 -16.76
C THR A 199 8.40 -8.99 -17.46
N LYS A 200 8.48 -10.30 -17.23
CA LYS A 200 7.47 -11.27 -17.71
C LYS A 200 6.16 -11.21 -16.90
N ARG A 201 6.16 -10.55 -15.72
CA ARG A 201 5.08 -10.57 -14.75
C ARG A 201 4.42 -9.22 -14.55
N PHE A 202 5.18 -8.14 -14.69
CA PHE A 202 4.72 -6.79 -14.38
C PHE A 202 5.73 -5.73 -14.86
N LEU A 203 5.34 -4.47 -14.75
CA LEU A 203 6.26 -3.33 -14.85
C LEU A 203 6.92 -3.15 -13.48
N SER A 204 8.21 -3.41 -13.41
CA SER A 204 9.01 -3.22 -12.20
C SER A 204 9.49 -1.78 -12.12
N LEU A 205 9.45 -1.17 -10.95
CA LEU A 205 9.89 0.21 -10.74
C LEU A 205 10.78 0.31 -9.51
N PHE A 206 11.92 0.97 -9.68
CA PHE A 206 12.90 1.25 -8.63
C PHE A 206 13.26 2.73 -8.63
N GLY A 207 13.59 3.30 -7.49
CA GLY A 207 13.99 4.69 -7.38
C GLY A 207 13.72 5.29 -6.00
N GLY A 208 13.68 6.63 -5.97
CA GLY A 208 13.32 7.41 -4.81
C GLY A 208 14.39 7.51 -3.72
N PRO A 209 14.07 8.19 -2.62
CA PRO A 209 15.03 8.59 -1.59
C PRO A 209 15.70 7.39 -0.89
N ARG A 210 14.99 6.26 -0.73
CA ARG A 210 15.58 5.06 -0.13
C ARG A 210 16.67 4.46 -1.03
N ARG A 211 16.46 4.43 -2.36
CA ARG A 211 17.49 3.96 -3.28
C ARG A 211 18.69 4.90 -3.29
N ARG A 212 18.44 6.19 -3.36
CA ARG A 212 19.47 7.23 -3.41
C ARG A 212 20.34 7.29 -2.14
N LYS A 213 19.71 7.25 -0.95
CA LYS A 213 20.41 7.38 0.35
C LYS A 213 20.94 6.04 0.89
N PHE A 214 20.24 4.93 0.65
CA PHE A 214 20.53 3.65 1.31
C PHE A 214 20.83 2.51 0.32
N ALA A 215 20.93 2.79 -1.00
CA ALA A 215 21.07 1.79 -2.04
C ALA A 215 20.01 0.67 -1.96
N SER A 216 18.78 1.05 -1.60
CA SER A 216 17.64 0.14 -1.53
C SER A 216 17.20 -0.29 -2.93
N GLU A 217 16.89 -1.58 -3.09
CA GLU A 217 16.35 -2.14 -4.32
C GLU A 217 14.91 -2.65 -4.12
N LEU A 218 14.13 -1.92 -3.33
CA LEU A 218 12.72 -2.25 -3.13
C LEU A 218 11.91 -2.01 -4.39
N GLU A 219 11.05 -2.97 -4.69
CA GLU A 219 10.04 -2.83 -5.72
C GLU A 219 8.99 -1.81 -5.31
N LEU A 220 8.77 -0.80 -6.16
CA LEU A 220 7.83 0.29 -5.88
C LEU A 220 6.48 0.12 -6.59
N MET A 221 6.39 -0.73 -7.64
CA MET A 221 5.14 -0.94 -8.35
C MET A 221 4.12 -1.68 -7.47
N LYS A 222 2.90 -1.13 -7.38
CA LYS A 222 1.75 -1.74 -6.71
C LYS A 222 0.49 -1.68 -7.58
N TYR A 223 -0.54 -2.37 -7.14
CA TYR A 223 -1.83 -2.47 -7.81
C TYR A 223 -2.95 -2.26 -6.77
N PRO A 224 -3.14 -1.01 -6.31
CA PRO A 224 -4.05 -0.72 -5.20
C PRO A 224 -5.53 -0.89 -5.53
N LEU A 225 -5.94 -0.86 -6.79
CA LEU A 225 -7.33 -1.05 -7.20
C LEU A 225 -7.42 -2.23 -8.15
N MET A 226 -8.16 -3.28 -7.76
CA MET A 226 -8.22 -4.56 -8.46
C MET A 226 -9.63 -5.12 -8.49
N PHE A 227 -10.08 -5.58 -9.67
CA PHE A 227 -11.22 -6.48 -9.76
C PHE A 227 -10.78 -7.90 -9.38
N TRP A 228 -11.32 -8.39 -8.28
CA TRP A 228 -10.95 -9.68 -7.70
C TRP A 228 -11.94 -10.78 -8.09
N ASP A 229 -11.51 -11.69 -8.95
CA ASP A 229 -12.27 -12.83 -9.44
C ASP A 229 -11.60 -14.17 -9.10
N GLU A 230 -12.15 -15.28 -9.63
CA GLU A 230 -11.65 -16.63 -9.39
C GLU A 230 -10.23 -16.89 -9.90
N THR A 231 -9.75 -16.06 -10.82
CA THR A 231 -8.39 -16.18 -11.38
C THR A 231 -7.34 -15.45 -10.55
N CYS A 232 -7.78 -14.60 -9.61
CA CYS A 232 -6.90 -13.75 -8.82
C CYS A 232 -6.26 -14.49 -7.65
N SER A 233 -5.03 -14.14 -7.37
CA SER A 233 -4.32 -14.37 -6.11
C SER A 233 -3.21 -13.33 -5.95
N THR A 234 -2.70 -13.13 -4.74
CA THR A 234 -1.59 -12.21 -4.49
C THR A 234 -0.25 -12.68 -5.10
N GLY A 235 -0.25 -13.84 -5.76
CA GLY A 235 0.93 -14.37 -6.45
C GLY A 235 2.09 -14.68 -5.49
N VAL A 236 3.28 -14.24 -5.84
CA VAL A 236 4.48 -14.38 -5.00
C VAL A 236 4.67 -13.20 -4.04
N SER A 237 4.09 -12.05 -4.36
CA SER A 237 4.04 -10.86 -3.50
C SER A 237 2.85 -9.98 -3.91
N ILE A 238 2.50 -9.02 -3.06
CA ILE A 238 1.47 -8.00 -3.37
C ILE A 238 1.85 -7.12 -4.58
N HIS A 239 3.16 -7.03 -4.91
CA HIS A 239 3.67 -6.35 -6.09
C HIS A 239 3.50 -7.15 -7.39
N GLN A 240 3.13 -8.42 -7.31
CA GLN A 240 3.02 -9.33 -8.45
C GLN A 240 1.74 -10.18 -8.37
N PRO A 241 0.54 -9.56 -8.31
CA PRO A 241 -0.70 -10.30 -8.24
C PRO A 241 -1.00 -11.05 -9.54
N LEU A 242 -1.62 -12.22 -9.42
CA LEU A 242 -2.14 -13.00 -10.54
C LEU A 242 -3.54 -12.52 -10.96
N PRO A 243 -3.92 -12.69 -12.22
CA PRO A 243 -3.11 -13.11 -13.37
C PRO A 243 -2.18 -11.98 -13.83
N PHE A 244 -0.96 -12.32 -14.25
CA PHE A 244 0.06 -11.33 -14.60
C PHE A 244 -0.30 -10.50 -15.84
N GLU A 245 -1.15 -10.97 -16.71
CA GLU A 245 -1.61 -10.24 -17.90
C GLU A 245 -2.27 -8.92 -17.55
N ARG A 246 -2.84 -8.80 -16.35
CA ARG A 246 -3.49 -7.58 -15.86
C ARG A 246 -2.51 -6.54 -15.28
N ASN A 247 -1.21 -6.88 -15.20
CA ASN A 247 -0.19 -6.04 -14.56
C ASN A 247 0.50 -5.05 -15.52
N PHE A 248 0.01 -4.92 -16.76
CA PHE A 248 0.68 -4.12 -17.81
C PHE A 248 -0.14 -2.93 -18.29
N TYR A 249 -1.17 -2.56 -17.54
CA TYR A 249 -1.88 -1.31 -17.81
C TYR A 249 -0.94 -0.11 -17.57
N PRO A 250 -1.08 0.98 -18.34
CA PRO A 250 -0.31 2.20 -18.10
C PRO A 250 -0.42 2.69 -16.66
N ILE A 251 0.65 3.25 -16.14
CA ILE A 251 0.66 3.87 -14.81
C ILE A 251 -0.19 5.13 -14.89
N SER A 252 -1.34 5.15 -14.21
CA SER A 252 -2.27 6.29 -14.21
C SER A 252 -2.67 6.71 -12.79
N ALA A 253 -1.94 6.24 -11.80
CA ALA A 253 -2.06 6.64 -10.41
C ALA A 253 -0.71 6.55 -9.71
N VAL A 254 -0.64 7.07 -8.50
CA VAL A 254 0.50 7.01 -7.59
C VAL A 254 -0.01 6.68 -6.19
N LEU A 255 0.75 5.93 -5.43
CA LEU A 255 0.62 5.80 -3.98
C LEU A 255 1.64 6.74 -3.32
N LEU A 256 1.17 7.83 -2.72
CA LEU A 256 2.00 8.64 -1.85
C LEU A 256 2.27 7.85 -0.56
N HIS A 257 3.54 7.58 -0.28
CA HIS A 257 3.95 6.66 0.77
C HIS A 257 4.73 7.39 1.86
N PHE A 258 4.26 7.31 3.11
CA PHE A 258 4.69 8.15 4.22
C PHE A 258 5.39 7.35 5.32
N LYS A 259 6.72 7.43 5.35
CA LYS A 259 7.53 6.79 6.39
C LYS A 259 8.41 7.78 7.18
N PHE A 260 8.77 8.90 6.57
CA PHE A 260 9.85 9.76 7.04
C PHE A 260 9.33 10.91 7.91
N PHE A 261 9.07 10.58 9.18
CA PHE A 261 8.72 11.52 10.24
C PHE A 261 9.68 11.37 11.42
N ALA A 262 9.59 12.22 12.41
CA ALA A 262 10.47 12.26 13.58
C ALA A 262 10.64 10.91 14.30
N ASP A 263 9.61 10.06 14.26
CA ASP A 263 9.62 8.71 14.84
C ASP A 263 10.26 7.63 13.94
N TYR A 264 10.74 7.99 12.74
CA TYR A 264 11.27 7.02 11.77
C TYR A 264 12.44 6.20 12.33
N ARG A 265 13.33 6.84 13.09
CA ARG A 265 14.48 6.17 13.72
C ARG A 265 14.03 5.11 14.72
N GLU A 266 13.04 5.42 15.56
CA GLU A 266 12.46 4.50 16.54
C GLU A 266 11.73 3.36 15.84
N LYS A 267 10.83 3.66 14.91
CA LYS A 267 10.16 2.64 14.08
C LYS A 267 11.13 1.72 13.33
N THR A 268 12.28 2.25 12.89
CA THR A 268 13.32 1.45 12.23
C THR A 268 13.98 0.47 13.23
N LYS A 269 14.26 0.90 14.47
CA LYS A 269 14.77 0.03 15.53
C LYS A 269 13.79 -1.07 15.89
N ASP A 270 12.52 -0.73 16.06
CA ASP A 270 11.44 -1.69 16.35
C ASP A 270 11.29 -2.73 15.25
N ALA A 271 11.33 -2.29 13.97
CA ALA A 271 11.27 -3.20 12.82
C ALA A 271 12.46 -4.18 12.78
N VAL A 272 13.66 -3.73 13.20
CA VAL A 272 14.86 -4.59 13.33
C VAL A 272 14.70 -5.57 14.48
N ALA A 273 14.16 -5.15 15.62
CA ALA A 273 13.95 -6.00 16.79
C ALA A 273 12.85 -7.06 16.54
N ASP A 274 11.74 -6.67 15.91
CA ASP A 274 10.59 -7.56 15.66
C ASP A 274 10.81 -8.57 14.51
N GLN A 275 11.72 -8.29 13.57
CA GLN A 275 12.12 -9.19 12.45
C GLN A 275 10.96 -9.70 11.58
N GLN A 276 9.83 -9.01 11.49
CA GLN A 276 8.68 -9.42 10.70
C GLN A 276 8.86 -9.15 9.19
N TYR A 277 9.77 -8.24 8.82
CA TYR A 277 9.99 -7.78 7.45
C TYR A 277 10.91 -8.70 6.64
N PHE A 278 11.04 -8.42 5.33
CA PHE A 278 11.80 -9.24 4.39
C PHE A 278 13.28 -9.39 4.80
N GLY A 279 13.80 -10.65 4.70
CA GLY A 279 15.20 -10.96 5.04
C GLY A 279 15.54 -10.58 6.47
N ASP A 280 14.61 -10.81 7.42
CA ASP A 280 14.73 -10.50 8.84
C ASP A 280 15.05 -9.01 9.07
N ALA A 281 14.32 -8.15 8.37
CA ALA A 281 14.48 -6.69 8.39
C ALA A 281 15.85 -6.19 7.87
N ARG A 282 16.46 -6.87 6.90
CA ARG A 282 17.76 -6.49 6.32
C ARG A 282 17.80 -5.05 5.83
N GLU A 283 16.73 -4.60 5.19
CA GLU A 283 16.58 -3.22 4.73
C GLU A 283 16.65 -2.24 5.89
N TYR A 284 15.86 -2.47 6.94
CA TYR A 284 15.84 -1.62 8.13
C TYR A 284 17.18 -1.61 8.86
N ARG A 285 17.91 -2.74 8.93
CA ARG A 285 19.28 -2.75 9.47
C ARG A 285 20.24 -1.88 8.68
N ARG A 286 20.16 -1.90 7.33
CA ARG A 286 20.97 -1.04 6.46
C ARG A 286 20.63 0.44 6.68
N ILE A 287 19.37 0.77 6.76
CA ILE A 287 18.88 2.12 7.04
C ILE A 287 19.36 2.60 8.41
N LEU A 288 19.20 1.78 9.45
CA LEU A 288 19.63 2.11 10.81
C LEU A 288 21.14 2.40 10.86
N ALA A 289 21.96 1.56 10.26
CA ALA A 289 23.40 1.77 10.19
C ALA A 289 23.78 3.07 9.44
N ALA A 290 23.03 3.43 8.40
CA ALA A 290 23.24 4.68 7.68
C ALA A 290 22.86 5.90 8.55
N ILE A 291 21.73 5.85 9.25
CA ILE A 291 21.27 6.90 10.15
C ILE A 291 22.26 7.10 11.32
N GLU A 292 22.75 6.03 11.91
CA GLU A 292 23.73 6.08 13.01
C GLU A 292 25.04 6.75 12.57
N LYS A 293 25.42 6.58 11.30
CA LYS A 293 26.64 7.18 10.75
C LYS A 293 26.48 8.66 10.43
N THR A 294 25.32 9.10 9.94
CA THR A 294 25.09 10.46 9.43
C THR A 294 24.51 11.42 10.46
N GLY A 295 23.95 10.92 11.57
CA GLY A 295 23.25 11.73 12.56
C GLY A 295 21.81 12.03 12.12
N ASP A 296 21.51 13.26 11.73
CA ASP A 296 20.19 13.65 11.22
C ASP A 296 19.97 13.10 9.79
N LEU A 297 18.73 12.79 9.47
CA LEU A 297 18.32 12.33 8.17
C LEU A 297 17.64 13.46 7.39
N ASP A 298 18.28 13.88 6.32
CA ASP A 298 17.74 14.83 5.35
C ASP A 298 17.78 14.21 3.94
N PHE A 299 16.65 14.24 3.25
CA PHE A 299 16.49 13.71 1.89
C PHE A 299 16.58 14.79 0.81
N VAL A 300 16.58 16.08 1.19
CA VAL A 300 16.59 17.19 0.24
C VAL A 300 17.85 17.15 -0.63
N TYR A 301 17.67 17.39 -1.92
CA TYR A 301 18.72 17.52 -2.93
C TYR A 301 18.21 18.36 -4.11
N GLU A 302 19.03 18.57 -5.14
CA GLU A 302 18.69 19.39 -6.32
C GLU A 302 17.46 18.91 -7.10
N GLY A 303 17.19 17.59 -7.13
CA GLY A 303 16.03 16.98 -7.76
C GLY A 303 14.80 16.85 -6.85
N THR A 304 14.81 17.43 -5.64
CA THR A 304 13.66 17.44 -4.74
C THR A 304 12.52 18.28 -5.29
N VAL A 305 11.32 17.71 -5.27
CA VAL A 305 10.09 18.37 -5.72
C VAL A 305 9.10 18.45 -4.57
N LYS A 306 8.53 19.64 -4.36
CA LYS A 306 7.42 19.81 -3.43
C LYS A 306 6.12 19.37 -4.09
N TYR A 307 5.39 18.48 -3.43
CA TYR A 307 4.09 18.00 -3.87
C TYR A 307 3.03 19.08 -3.75
N SER A 308 2.21 19.24 -4.76
CA SER A 308 1.13 20.22 -4.77
C SER A 308 -0.23 19.62 -5.13
N SER A 309 -0.27 18.67 -6.07
CA SER A 309 -1.53 18.09 -6.55
C SER A 309 -1.30 16.81 -7.38
N PRO A 310 -2.34 15.99 -7.59
CA PRO A 310 -2.28 14.87 -8.54
C PRO A 310 -1.96 15.33 -9.98
N GLN A 311 -2.40 16.52 -10.39
CA GLN A 311 -2.11 17.08 -11.71
C GLN A 311 -0.62 17.31 -11.94
N GLN A 312 0.11 17.74 -10.91
CA GLN A 312 1.57 17.90 -10.99
C GLN A 312 2.28 16.57 -11.31
N LEU A 313 1.76 15.44 -10.83
CA LEU A 313 2.33 14.12 -11.11
C LEU A 313 2.16 13.72 -12.58
N ILE A 314 1.07 14.15 -13.23
CA ILE A 314 0.88 13.97 -14.68
C ILE A 314 1.88 14.85 -15.44
N GLU A 315 1.96 16.12 -15.13
CA GLU A 315 2.86 17.08 -15.76
C GLU A 315 4.33 16.68 -15.67
N ARG A 316 4.71 15.99 -14.58
CA ARG A 316 6.05 15.45 -14.37
C ARG A 316 6.25 14.05 -14.92
N GLY A 317 5.23 13.43 -15.51
CA GLY A 317 5.33 12.11 -16.13
C GLY A 317 5.36 10.93 -15.14
N PHE A 318 4.93 11.12 -13.89
CA PHE A 318 4.80 10.03 -12.92
C PHE A 318 3.56 9.17 -13.16
N MET A 319 2.55 9.74 -13.78
CA MET A 319 1.34 9.01 -14.18
C MET A 319 0.77 9.59 -15.47
N HIS A 320 0.07 8.75 -16.22
CA HIS A 320 -0.66 9.13 -17.43
C HIS A 320 -2.05 9.67 -17.08
N SER A 321 -2.57 10.57 -17.91
CA SER A 321 -3.98 10.99 -17.85
C SER A 321 -4.92 9.80 -18.05
N ILE A 322 -6.06 9.84 -17.41
CA ILE A 322 -7.10 8.79 -17.44
C ILE A 322 -8.26 9.22 -18.34
N TRP A 323 -8.65 10.50 -18.23
CA TRP A 323 -9.83 11.07 -18.85
C TRP A 323 -9.57 11.71 -20.21
#